data_3a1c9e0c8c70e8adaff4bbf0f94c4a8e
#
_entry.id   3a1c9e0c8c70e8adaff4bbf0f94c4a8e
#
_cell.length_a   1.000
_cell.length_b   1.000
_cell.length_c   1.000
_cell.angle_alpha   90.00
_cell.angle_beta   90.00
_cell.angle_gamma   90.00
#
_symmetry.space_group_name_H-M   'P 1'
#
loop_
_entity.id
_entity.type
_entity.pdbx_description
1 polymer ?
#
loop_
_entity_poly.entity_id
_entity_poly.type
_entity_poly.pdbx_seq_one_letter_code
_entity_poly.pdbx_strand_id
1 'polypeptide(L)'
;MRNGYTPSKAKKEFWEGGTIPWYRMEDLRAGTRVLLDAIQYVTPEAIKGEGLFKADSIIMATSATIGEHALLAVEALANQRFTNFEIKPEYQAVLLPKFAYYYFFVIDAWCKQNTNVSSFPSVAISNLKTQEIPIPPLAEQARIVNILDKFDTLTNSLTEGLPQEIELRRKQYEYYREQLLSFPA
;
A
#
# COMPACT_ATOMS: atom_id res chain seq x y z
N MET A 1 -5.30 -14.60 6.19
CA MET A 1 -6.06 -13.78 5.22
C MET A 1 -7.51 -13.73 5.64
N ARG A 2 -8.13 -12.57 5.65
CA ARG A 2 -9.57 -12.38 5.92
C ARG A 2 -10.12 -11.19 5.14
N ASN A 3 -11.40 -11.24 4.78
CA ASN A 3 -12.03 -10.17 4.01
C ASN A 3 -12.50 -9.04 4.92
N GLY A 4 -12.46 -7.84 4.39
CA GLY A 4 -13.12 -6.69 4.98
C GLY A 4 -14.64 -6.78 4.90
N TYR A 5 -15.31 -5.83 5.54
CA TYR A 5 -16.76 -5.73 5.51
C TYR A 5 -17.21 -4.27 5.68
N THR A 6 -18.44 -4.01 5.28
CA THR A 6 -19.10 -2.72 5.52
C THR A 6 -20.06 -2.86 6.71
N PRO A 7 -19.84 -2.13 7.82
CA PRO A 7 -20.83 -2.04 8.89
C PRO A 7 -22.17 -1.48 8.35
N SER A 8 -23.26 -1.86 8.97
CA SER A 8 -24.59 -1.40 8.53
C SER A 8 -24.68 0.14 8.54
N LYS A 9 -24.91 0.74 7.37
CA LYS A 9 -25.07 2.19 7.23
C LYS A 9 -26.35 2.72 7.89
N ALA A 10 -27.35 1.85 8.10
CA ALA A 10 -28.58 2.21 8.81
C ALA A 10 -28.38 2.42 10.32
N LYS A 11 -27.27 1.91 10.86
CA LYS A 11 -26.92 2.05 12.27
C LYS A 11 -25.94 3.22 12.44
N LYS A 12 -26.46 4.39 12.79
CA LYS A 12 -25.68 5.60 13.01
C LYS A 12 -24.62 5.42 14.08
N GLU A 13 -24.93 4.63 15.12
CA GLU A 13 -24.02 4.26 16.20
C GLU A 13 -22.70 3.63 15.73
N PHE A 14 -22.65 3.06 14.53
CA PHE A 14 -21.43 2.48 13.95
C PHE A 14 -20.53 3.51 13.28
N TRP A 15 -21.03 4.72 13.04
CA TRP A 15 -20.35 5.72 12.22
C TRP A 15 -20.15 7.07 12.93
N GLU A 16 -21.11 7.49 13.76
CA GLU A 16 -21.06 8.79 14.44
C GLU A 16 -20.07 8.71 15.62
N GLY A 17 -19.07 9.60 15.62
CA GLY A 17 -18.03 9.62 16.65
C GLY A 17 -17.00 8.49 16.51
N GLY A 18 -16.91 7.86 15.34
CA GLY A 18 -15.93 6.80 15.06
C GLY A 18 -14.48 7.27 15.21
N THR A 19 -13.65 6.39 15.74
CA THR A 19 -12.20 6.62 15.94
C THR A 19 -11.34 5.57 15.25
N ILE A 20 -11.95 4.53 14.69
CA ILE A 20 -11.27 3.42 14.02
C ILE A 20 -11.32 3.67 12.52
N PRO A 21 -10.18 3.77 11.81
CA PRO A 21 -10.15 3.96 10.37
C PRO A 21 -10.90 2.83 9.64
N TRP A 22 -11.74 3.20 8.68
CA TRP A 22 -12.43 2.24 7.81
C TRP A 22 -12.13 2.56 6.35
N TYR A 23 -11.23 1.76 5.75
CA TYR A 23 -10.66 2.02 4.44
C TYR A 23 -11.53 1.57 3.27
N ARG A 24 -11.51 2.41 2.23
CA ARG A 24 -12.10 2.18 0.91
C ARG A 24 -11.05 2.44 -0.17
N MET A 25 -11.43 2.24 -1.42
CA MET A 25 -10.54 2.49 -2.56
C MET A 25 -10.10 3.96 -2.67
N GLU A 26 -10.96 4.87 -2.25
CA GLU A 26 -10.67 6.31 -2.24
C GLU A 26 -9.50 6.63 -1.33
N ASP A 27 -9.40 5.97 -0.18
CA ASP A 27 -8.29 6.15 0.77
C ASP A 27 -6.95 5.73 0.16
N LEU A 28 -6.91 4.61 -0.60
CA LEU A 28 -5.69 4.16 -1.28
C LEU A 28 -5.21 5.11 -2.37
N ARG A 29 -6.13 5.87 -2.97
CA ARG A 29 -5.85 6.79 -4.08
C ARG A 29 -5.59 8.23 -3.65
N ALA A 30 -5.89 8.56 -2.39
CA ALA A 30 -5.77 9.93 -1.88
C ALA A 30 -4.33 10.35 -1.54
N GLY A 31 -3.38 9.41 -1.47
CA GLY A 31 -2.01 9.74 -1.05
C GLY A 31 -1.04 8.57 -1.06
N THR A 32 -0.25 8.46 -0.02
CA THR A 32 0.69 7.35 0.15
C THR A 32 -0.05 6.02 0.37
N ARG A 33 0.52 4.94 -0.12
CA ARG A 33 -0.03 3.59 0.11
C ARG A 33 0.33 3.00 1.49
N VAL A 34 0.82 3.83 2.40
CA VAL A 34 0.96 3.52 3.83
C VAL A 34 -0.14 4.29 4.56
N LEU A 35 -1.14 3.57 5.04
CA LEU A 35 -2.40 4.14 5.54
C LEU A 35 -2.33 4.35 7.05
N LEU A 36 -2.33 5.62 7.45
CA LEU A 36 -2.40 6.08 8.83
C LEU A 36 -3.79 6.60 9.19
N ASP A 37 -4.47 7.18 8.21
CA ASP A 37 -5.69 7.94 8.34
C ASP A 37 -6.71 7.49 7.30
N ALA A 38 -7.98 7.76 7.51
CA ALA A 38 -9.07 7.38 6.63
C ALA A 38 -10.06 8.52 6.42
N ILE A 39 -10.72 8.53 5.28
CA ILE A 39 -11.82 9.47 4.99
C ILE A 39 -13.04 9.17 5.89
N GLN A 40 -13.22 7.93 6.31
CA GLN A 40 -14.31 7.52 7.19
C GLN A 40 -13.80 6.68 8.36
N TYR A 41 -14.44 6.88 9.49
CA TYR A 41 -14.17 6.16 10.73
C TYR A 41 -15.40 5.41 11.19
N VAL A 42 -15.17 4.35 11.97
CA VAL A 42 -16.23 3.59 12.63
C VAL A 42 -15.96 3.52 14.13
N THR A 43 -17.02 3.25 14.89
CA THR A 43 -16.95 3.07 16.33
C THR A 43 -16.57 1.63 16.70
N PRO A 44 -16.14 1.34 17.94
CA PRO A 44 -15.89 -0.02 18.41
C PRO A 44 -17.08 -0.96 18.25
N GLU A 45 -18.31 -0.44 18.32
CA GLU A 45 -19.55 -1.22 18.18
C GLU A 45 -19.73 -1.79 16.75
N ALA A 46 -19.02 -1.20 15.78
CA ALA A 46 -19.03 -1.70 14.40
C ALA A 46 -18.17 -2.95 14.21
N ILE A 47 -17.29 -3.29 15.17
CA ILE A 47 -16.36 -4.43 15.08
C ILE A 47 -17.11 -5.74 15.15
N LYS A 48 -16.80 -6.66 14.25
CA LYS A 48 -17.38 -8.00 14.18
C LYS A 48 -16.31 -9.07 14.01
N GLY A 49 -16.67 -10.32 14.37
CA GLY A 49 -15.86 -11.50 14.08
C GLY A 49 -14.48 -11.46 14.72
N GLU A 50 -13.44 -11.55 13.90
CA GLU A 50 -12.04 -11.64 14.34
C GLU A 50 -11.42 -10.28 14.74
N GLY A 51 -12.20 -9.22 14.86
CA GLY A 51 -11.74 -7.90 15.28
C GLY A 51 -11.10 -7.07 14.15
N LEU A 52 -10.24 -6.15 14.55
CA LEU A 52 -9.55 -5.23 13.62
C LEU A 52 -8.47 -5.96 12.79
N PHE A 53 -8.17 -5.43 11.62
CA PHE A 53 -6.94 -5.72 10.90
C PHE A 53 -5.79 -5.08 11.68
N LYS A 54 -4.69 -5.80 11.84
CA LYS A 54 -3.56 -5.34 12.62
C LYS A 54 -2.74 -4.29 11.85
N ALA A 55 -2.09 -3.41 12.59
CA ALA A 55 -0.98 -2.63 12.04
C ALA A 55 0.07 -3.58 11.43
N ASP A 56 0.86 -3.07 10.49
CA ASP A 56 1.86 -3.82 9.74
C ASP A 56 1.29 -4.98 8.88
N SER A 57 -0.03 -4.97 8.65
CA SER A 57 -0.67 -5.87 7.68
C SER A 57 -0.97 -5.17 6.36
N ILE A 58 -1.21 -5.95 5.32
CA ILE A 58 -1.46 -5.45 3.97
C ILE A 58 -2.92 -5.68 3.62
N ILE A 59 -3.59 -4.66 3.09
CA ILE A 59 -4.90 -4.82 2.45
C ILE A 59 -4.73 -4.77 0.93
N MET A 60 -5.37 -5.68 0.21
CA MET A 60 -5.35 -5.73 -1.25
C MET A 60 -6.76 -5.90 -1.79
N ALA A 61 -7.08 -5.15 -2.84
CA ALA A 61 -8.33 -5.31 -3.58
C ALA A 61 -8.30 -6.62 -4.38
N THR A 62 -9.20 -7.55 -4.06
CA THR A 62 -9.35 -8.84 -4.73
C THR A 62 -10.52 -8.88 -5.70
N SER A 63 -11.24 -7.76 -5.83
CA SER A 63 -12.34 -7.56 -6.77
C SER A 63 -12.38 -6.12 -7.29
N ALA A 64 -12.90 -5.91 -8.48
CA ALA A 64 -13.01 -4.65 -9.21
C ALA A 64 -11.65 -4.05 -9.60
N THR A 65 -10.91 -3.43 -8.71
CA THR A 65 -9.56 -2.86 -8.93
C THR A 65 -8.49 -3.82 -8.42
N ILE A 66 -8.47 -5.00 -9.01
CA ILE A 66 -7.64 -6.13 -8.59
C ILE A 66 -6.17 -5.73 -8.48
N GLY A 67 -5.55 -6.10 -7.36
CA GLY A 67 -4.13 -5.94 -7.07
C GLY A 67 -3.77 -4.64 -6.37
N GLU A 68 -4.60 -3.57 -6.46
CA GLU A 68 -4.32 -2.36 -5.68
C GLU A 68 -4.24 -2.70 -4.19
N HIS A 69 -3.12 -2.35 -3.55
CA HIS A 69 -2.83 -2.73 -2.17
C HIS A 69 -2.20 -1.58 -1.38
N ALA A 70 -2.26 -1.68 -0.07
CA ALA A 70 -1.68 -0.72 0.86
C ALA A 70 -1.21 -1.41 2.15
N LEU A 71 -0.21 -0.81 2.81
CA LEU A 71 0.25 -1.20 4.14
C LEU A 71 -0.56 -0.43 5.19
N LEU A 72 -1.07 -1.11 6.20
CA LEU A 72 -1.72 -0.48 7.34
C LEU A 72 -0.67 -0.07 8.37
N ALA A 73 -0.60 1.21 8.69
CA ALA A 73 0.26 1.71 9.76
C ALA A 73 -0.44 1.68 11.14
N VAL A 74 -1.74 1.49 11.15
CA VAL A 74 -2.59 1.42 12.36
C VAL A 74 -3.58 0.29 12.26
N GLU A 75 -4.16 -0.12 13.39
CA GLU A 75 -5.28 -1.06 13.40
C GLU A 75 -6.51 -0.42 12.75
N ALA A 76 -7.19 -1.19 11.89
CA ALA A 76 -8.26 -0.65 11.06
C ALA A 76 -9.28 -1.69 10.64
N LEU A 77 -10.32 -1.24 9.97
CA LEU A 77 -11.21 -2.04 9.15
C LEU A 77 -11.12 -1.60 7.68
N ALA A 78 -11.60 -2.44 6.78
CA ALA A 78 -11.75 -2.10 5.37
C ALA A 78 -13.04 -2.68 4.82
N ASN A 79 -13.51 -2.14 3.68
CA ASN A 79 -14.70 -2.66 3.03
C ASN A 79 -14.47 -4.06 2.43
N GLN A 80 -15.54 -4.72 1.99
CA GLN A 80 -15.54 -6.10 1.48
C GLN A 80 -14.77 -6.33 0.18
N ARG A 81 -14.27 -5.27 -0.48
CA ARG A 81 -13.42 -5.39 -1.67
C ARG A 81 -12.00 -5.76 -1.33
N PHE A 82 -11.61 -5.51 -0.08
CA PHE A 82 -10.27 -5.81 0.40
C PHE A 82 -10.20 -7.16 1.11
N THR A 83 -9.11 -7.85 0.83
CA THR A 83 -8.62 -8.96 1.64
C THR A 83 -7.41 -8.46 2.43
N ASN A 84 -7.39 -8.72 3.72
CA ASN A 84 -6.27 -8.43 4.61
C ASN A 84 -5.30 -9.61 4.67
N PHE A 85 -4.01 -9.29 4.67
CA PHE A 85 -2.89 -10.23 4.74
C PHE A 85 -2.03 -9.87 5.95
N GLU A 86 -2.06 -10.71 6.96
CA GLU A 86 -1.23 -10.58 8.16
C GLU A 86 -0.05 -11.54 8.07
N ILE A 87 1.13 -11.08 8.50
CA ILE A 87 2.30 -11.94 8.67
C ILE A 87 2.02 -12.85 9.87
N LYS A 88 2.12 -14.15 9.66
CA LYS A 88 1.93 -15.11 10.74
C LYS A 88 3.03 -14.99 11.79
N PRO A 89 2.73 -15.29 13.07
CA PRO A 89 3.68 -15.15 14.17
C PRO A 89 5.05 -15.79 13.90
N GLU A 90 5.06 -16.97 13.27
CA GLU A 90 6.28 -17.72 12.95
C GLU A 90 7.20 -17.02 11.95
N TYR A 91 6.69 -16.06 11.18
CA TYR A 91 7.47 -15.29 10.19
C TYR A 91 7.78 -13.86 10.63
N GLN A 92 7.24 -13.37 11.74
CA GLN A 92 7.44 -11.98 12.19
C GLN A 92 8.92 -11.65 12.48
N ALA A 93 9.70 -12.65 12.91
CA ALA A 93 11.12 -12.49 13.18
C ALA A 93 12.02 -12.49 11.93
N VAL A 94 11.48 -12.87 10.76
CA VAL A 94 12.27 -13.07 9.53
C VAL A 94 11.74 -12.33 8.31
N LEU A 95 10.55 -11.74 8.39
CA LEU A 95 9.92 -11.01 7.29
C LEU A 95 9.52 -9.61 7.74
N LEU A 96 10.12 -8.58 7.12
CA LEU A 96 9.76 -7.19 7.36
C LEU A 96 8.40 -6.87 6.69
N PRO A 97 7.44 -6.25 7.41
CA PRO A 97 6.15 -5.87 6.84
C PRO A 97 6.27 -5.01 5.57
N LYS A 98 7.21 -4.07 5.57
CA LYS A 98 7.44 -3.17 4.44
C LYS A 98 8.07 -3.87 3.23
N PHE A 99 8.91 -4.90 3.46
CA PHE A 99 9.41 -5.75 2.38
C PHE A 99 8.27 -6.57 1.76
N ALA A 100 7.41 -7.18 2.60
CA ALA A 100 6.23 -7.87 2.13
C ALA A 100 5.32 -6.93 1.32
N TYR A 101 5.07 -5.70 1.80
CA TYR A 101 4.30 -4.69 1.08
C TYR A 101 4.89 -4.40 -0.32
N TYR A 102 6.18 -4.19 -0.45
CA TYR A 102 6.80 -4.00 -1.77
C TYR A 102 6.71 -5.25 -2.65
N TYR A 103 6.82 -6.43 -2.07
CA TYR A 103 6.65 -7.66 -2.85
C TYR A 103 5.21 -7.84 -3.37
N PHE A 104 4.24 -7.24 -2.73
CA PHE A 104 2.85 -7.26 -3.20
C PHE A 104 2.65 -6.58 -4.56
N PHE A 105 3.58 -5.73 -5.04
CA PHE A 105 3.56 -5.26 -6.44
C PHE A 105 3.80 -6.39 -7.45
N VAL A 106 4.60 -7.39 -7.09
CA VAL A 106 4.78 -8.60 -7.91
C VAL A 106 3.52 -9.45 -7.89
N ILE A 107 2.90 -9.61 -6.72
CA ILE A 107 1.62 -10.32 -6.55
C ILE A 107 0.49 -9.60 -7.30
N ASP A 108 0.47 -8.25 -7.28
CA ASP A 108 -0.49 -7.44 -8.05
C ASP A 108 -0.38 -7.73 -9.55
N ALA A 109 0.83 -7.74 -10.11
CA ALA A 109 1.05 -8.06 -11.51
C ALA A 109 0.56 -9.47 -11.86
N TRP A 110 0.81 -10.44 -10.97
CA TRP A 110 0.29 -11.80 -11.12
C TRP A 110 -1.25 -11.84 -11.05
N CYS A 111 -1.86 -11.14 -10.10
CA CYS A 111 -3.31 -11.06 -9.94
C CYS A 111 -4.00 -10.54 -11.20
N LYS A 112 -3.45 -9.49 -11.82
CA LYS A 112 -3.97 -8.90 -13.06
C LYS A 112 -3.96 -9.87 -14.23
N GLN A 113 -2.99 -10.78 -14.28
CA GLN A 113 -2.87 -11.80 -15.32
C GLN A 113 -3.74 -13.05 -15.04
N ASN A 114 -4.18 -13.26 -13.79
CA ASN A 114 -4.89 -14.46 -13.33
C ASN A 114 -6.29 -14.14 -12.79
N THR A 115 -6.97 -13.18 -13.38
CA THR A 115 -8.36 -12.83 -13.04
C THR A 115 -9.35 -13.78 -13.72
N ASN A 116 -10.41 -14.12 -13.01
CA ASN A 116 -11.55 -14.80 -13.60
C ASN A 116 -12.30 -13.84 -14.53
N VAL A 117 -12.56 -14.30 -15.76
CA VAL A 117 -13.36 -13.55 -16.75
C VAL A 117 -14.84 -13.75 -16.41
N SER A 118 -15.38 -12.90 -15.55
CA SER A 118 -16.81 -12.83 -15.21
C SER A 118 -17.27 -11.39 -15.29
N SER A 119 -18.59 -11.15 -15.14
CA SER A 119 -19.17 -9.80 -15.07
C SER A 119 -18.52 -8.92 -13.99
N PHE A 120 -17.93 -9.55 -12.96
CA PHE A 120 -17.14 -8.91 -11.93
C PHE A 120 -15.78 -9.62 -11.83
N PRO A 121 -14.73 -9.06 -12.44
CA PRO A 121 -13.40 -9.64 -12.34
C PRO A 121 -12.97 -9.80 -10.88
N SER A 122 -12.48 -11.00 -10.52
CA SER A 122 -11.98 -11.31 -9.19
C SER A 122 -10.85 -12.32 -9.27
N VAL A 123 -9.99 -12.32 -8.26
CA VAL A 123 -8.93 -13.33 -8.10
C VAL A 123 -9.43 -14.40 -7.13
N ALA A 124 -9.28 -15.66 -7.52
CA ALA A 124 -9.58 -16.78 -6.63
C ALA A 124 -8.59 -16.79 -5.47
N ILE A 125 -9.10 -16.66 -4.24
CA ILE A 125 -8.28 -16.66 -3.02
C ILE A 125 -7.48 -17.97 -2.87
N SER A 126 -8.01 -19.10 -3.35
CA SER A 126 -7.27 -20.37 -3.40
C SER A 126 -5.96 -20.26 -4.18
N ASN A 127 -5.99 -19.62 -5.36
CA ASN A 127 -4.82 -19.45 -6.21
C ASN A 127 -3.85 -18.41 -5.63
N LEU A 128 -4.39 -17.37 -4.97
CA LEU A 128 -3.57 -16.36 -4.30
C LEU A 128 -2.79 -16.97 -3.11
N LYS A 129 -3.38 -17.94 -2.40
CA LYS A 129 -2.71 -18.66 -1.31
C LYS A 129 -1.52 -19.51 -1.75
N THR A 130 -1.40 -19.85 -3.03
CA THR A 130 -0.26 -20.62 -3.56
C THR A 130 0.91 -19.75 -4.00
N GLN A 131 0.76 -18.42 -3.93
CA GLN A 131 1.85 -17.52 -4.27
C GLN A 131 2.91 -17.52 -3.19
N GLU A 132 4.16 -17.66 -3.62
CA GLU A 132 5.32 -17.69 -2.74
C GLU A 132 5.94 -16.30 -2.62
N ILE A 133 6.33 -15.93 -1.40
CA ILE A 133 7.08 -14.71 -1.13
C ILE A 133 8.50 -15.14 -0.73
N PRO A 134 9.56 -14.73 -1.46
CA PRO A 134 10.93 -15.02 -1.05
C PRO A 134 11.25 -14.28 0.25
N ILE A 135 11.99 -14.93 1.14
CA ILE A 135 12.41 -14.36 2.44
C ILE A 135 13.95 -14.32 2.48
N PRO A 136 14.58 -13.32 1.83
CA PRO A 136 16.02 -13.14 1.94
C PRO A 136 16.40 -12.71 3.37
N PRO A 137 17.70 -12.73 3.75
CA PRO A 137 18.14 -12.24 5.05
C PRO A 137 17.62 -10.82 5.35
N LEU A 138 17.31 -10.52 6.63
CA LEU A 138 16.73 -9.24 7.04
C LEU A 138 17.55 -8.02 6.57
N ALA A 139 18.89 -8.13 6.54
CA ALA A 139 19.75 -7.06 6.03
C ALA A 139 19.48 -6.75 4.56
N GLU A 140 19.21 -7.77 3.73
CA GLU A 140 18.88 -7.59 2.31
C GLU A 140 17.45 -7.05 2.14
N GLN A 141 16.50 -7.53 2.93
CA GLN A 141 15.16 -6.94 2.95
C GLN A 141 15.20 -5.44 3.28
N ALA A 142 15.94 -5.07 4.33
CA ALA A 142 16.11 -3.67 4.73
C ALA A 142 16.80 -2.83 3.65
N ARG A 143 17.81 -3.39 2.96
CA ARG A 143 18.48 -2.72 1.84
C ARG A 143 17.50 -2.43 0.69
N ILE A 144 16.68 -3.42 0.31
CA ILE A 144 15.67 -3.29 -0.73
C ILE A 144 14.62 -2.24 -0.34
N VAL A 145 14.10 -2.31 0.88
CA VAL A 145 13.12 -1.35 1.40
C VAL A 145 13.66 0.07 1.34
N ASN A 146 14.89 0.30 1.82
CA ASN A 146 15.51 1.64 1.80
C ASN A 146 15.67 2.22 0.39
N ILE A 147 15.94 1.38 -0.61
CA ILE A 147 16.03 1.82 -2.00
C ILE A 147 14.65 2.19 -2.52
N LEU A 148 13.65 1.33 -2.32
CA LEU A 148 12.29 1.54 -2.82
C LEU A 148 11.61 2.73 -2.14
N ASP A 149 11.85 2.95 -0.84
CA ASP A 149 11.35 4.13 -0.12
C ASP A 149 11.88 5.44 -0.71
N LYS A 150 13.15 5.48 -1.09
CA LYS A 150 13.72 6.66 -1.77
C LYS A 150 13.04 6.92 -3.11
N PHE A 151 12.80 5.87 -3.90
CA PHE A 151 12.07 6.03 -5.16
C PHE A 151 10.63 6.47 -4.95
N ASP A 152 9.95 5.89 -3.95
CA ASP A 152 8.58 6.27 -3.61
C ASP A 152 8.50 7.75 -3.19
N THR A 153 9.42 8.21 -2.36
CA THR A 153 9.55 9.62 -1.98
C THR A 153 9.80 10.50 -3.20
N LEU A 154 10.74 10.15 -4.07
CA LEU A 154 11.07 10.94 -5.25
C LEU A 154 9.92 11.03 -6.27
N THR A 155 9.11 9.99 -6.38
CA THR A 155 8.02 9.93 -7.37
C THR A 155 6.70 10.48 -6.87
N ASN A 156 6.42 10.37 -5.57
CA ASN A 156 5.12 10.69 -4.98
C ASN A 156 5.14 11.94 -4.08
N SER A 157 6.32 12.42 -3.67
CA SER A 157 6.41 13.62 -2.83
C SER A 157 6.52 14.88 -3.68
N LEU A 158 5.51 15.75 -3.59
CA LEU A 158 5.55 17.08 -4.18
C LEU A 158 6.51 18.03 -3.44
N THR A 159 6.81 17.75 -2.19
CA THR A 159 7.66 18.61 -1.34
C THR A 159 9.13 18.22 -1.38
N GLU A 160 9.45 16.94 -1.56
CA GLU A 160 10.82 16.43 -1.55
C GLU A 160 11.28 16.02 -2.96
N GLY A 161 10.45 15.29 -3.72
CA GLY A 161 10.79 14.77 -5.04
C GLY A 161 10.93 15.88 -6.08
N LEU A 162 9.92 16.73 -6.24
CA LEU A 162 9.93 17.82 -7.22
C LEU A 162 11.00 18.88 -6.94
N PRO A 163 11.18 19.42 -5.72
CA PRO A 163 12.24 20.38 -5.43
C PRO A 163 13.63 19.80 -5.69
N GLN A 164 13.88 18.55 -5.35
CA GLN A 164 15.17 17.90 -5.60
C GLN A 164 15.44 17.71 -7.10
N GLU A 165 14.44 17.31 -7.89
CA GLU A 165 14.56 17.21 -9.34
C GLU A 165 14.80 18.58 -9.97
N ILE A 166 14.11 19.63 -9.54
CA ILE A 166 14.31 21.03 -10.00
C ILE A 166 15.73 21.47 -9.71
N GLU A 167 16.27 21.20 -8.52
CA GLU A 167 17.65 21.57 -8.17
C GLU A 167 18.67 20.82 -9.04
N LEU A 168 18.48 19.53 -9.29
CA LEU A 168 19.34 18.73 -10.16
C LEU A 168 19.32 19.27 -11.60
N ARG A 169 18.14 19.60 -12.14
CA ARG A 169 17.98 20.19 -13.47
C ARG A 169 18.61 21.56 -13.56
N ARG A 170 18.51 22.38 -12.52
CA ARG A 170 19.16 23.68 -12.45
C ARG A 170 20.68 23.57 -12.51
N LYS A 171 21.28 22.67 -11.72
CA LYS A 171 22.73 22.39 -11.76
C LYS A 171 23.19 21.90 -13.14
N GLN A 172 22.38 21.03 -13.76
CA GLN A 172 22.65 20.55 -15.11
C GLN A 172 22.61 21.70 -16.16
N TYR A 173 21.60 22.55 -16.04
CA TYR A 173 21.50 23.76 -16.90
C TYR A 173 22.67 24.70 -16.70
N GLU A 174 23.07 25.00 -15.47
CA GLU A 174 24.22 25.87 -15.16
C GLU A 174 25.52 25.29 -15.76
N TYR A 175 25.76 23.98 -15.57
CA TYR A 175 26.90 23.30 -16.17
C TYR A 175 26.96 23.44 -17.70
N TYR A 176 25.88 23.10 -18.39
CA TYR A 176 25.85 23.18 -19.85
C TYR A 176 25.94 24.64 -20.36
N ARG A 177 25.31 25.58 -19.66
CA ARG A 177 25.44 27.01 -20.00
C ARG A 177 26.89 27.47 -19.95
N GLU A 178 27.62 27.12 -18.90
CA GLU A 178 29.03 27.46 -18.77
C GLU A 178 29.87 26.84 -19.90
N GLN A 179 29.64 25.56 -20.20
CA GLN A 179 30.34 24.88 -21.28
C GLN A 179 30.06 25.48 -22.65
N LEU A 180 28.80 25.82 -22.93
CA LEU A 180 28.40 26.38 -24.23
C LEU A 180 28.81 27.85 -24.46
N LEU A 181 28.99 28.60 -23.36
CA LEU A 181 29.39 30.04 -23.43
C LEU A 181 30.89 30.26 -23.17
N SER A 182 31.66 29.21 -22.87
CA SER A 182 33.11 29.30 -22.75
C SER A 182 33.74 29.28 -24.16
N PHE A 183 33.96 30.46 -24.71
CA PHE A 183 34.69 30.62 -25.97
C PHE A 183 36.21 30.77 -25.68
N PRO A 184 37.09 30.13 -26.44
CA PRO A 184 38.52 30.40 -26.32
C PRO A 184 38.78 31.85 -26.76
N ALA A 185 39.57 32.57 -25.96
CA ALA A 185 40.00 33.96 -26.25
C ALA A 185 40.94 34.02 -27.44
#